data_51508d3ae1eb9e61dd3791e25a6b7675
#
_entry.id   51508d3ae1eb9e61dd3791e25a6b7675
#
_cell.length_a   1.000
_cell.length_b   1.000
_cell.length_c   1.000
_cell.angle_alpha   90.00
_cell.angle_beta   90.00
_cell.angle_gamma   90.00
#
_symmetry.space_group_name_H-M   'P 1'
#
loop_
_entity.id
_entity.type
_entity.pdbx_description
1 polymer ?
#
loop_
_entity_poly.entity_id
_entity_poly.type
_entity_poly.pdbx_seq_one_letter_code
_entity_poly.pdbx_strand_id
1 'polypeptide(L)'
;MDHPRNRLAPLRNESKLRKETFENGWPADKNFLSIDTFVNQGFYFLGVGNADRVQCVYCAGVLSQWEAGDDIETEHRRNFPQCPLMKKKMKNPSYRDFSTRKLSFQGWPPQKTQTPDDLAEAGLFYLGKVISSSFGLKDHVSYHYCHHSCLLTFIVSTSPLRQLD
;
A
#
# COMPACT_ATOMS: atom_id res chain seq x y z
N MET A 1 1.71 -2.36 25.59
CA MET A 1 2.93 -1.95 24.88
C MET A 1 2.69 -2.14 23.39
N ASP A 2 2.62 -1.06 22.64
CA ASP A 2 2.41 -1.14 21.19
C ASP A 2 3.60 -1.80 20.52
N HIS A 3 3.31 -2.84 19.75
CA HIS A 3 4.32 -3.54 18.96
C HIS A 3 4.99 -2.56 17.98
N PRO A 4 6.33 -2.54 17.82
CA PRO A 4 7.03 -1.60 16.94
C PRO A 4 6.46 -1.50 15.51
N ARG A 5 5.84 -2.57 15.02
CA ARG A 5 5.16 -2.60 13.72
C ARG A 5 3.94 -1.67 13.64
N ASN A 6 3.26 -1.41 14.77
CA ASN A 6 2.07 -0.54 14.79
C ASN A 6 2.44 0.95 14.63
N ARG A 7 3.62 1.36 15.10
CA ARG A 7 4.10 2.75 14.97
C ARG A 7 4.33 3.17 13.51
N LEU A 8 4.71 2.24 12.66
CA LEU A 8 4.94 2.50 11.23
C LEU A 8 3.71 2.27 10.36
N ALA A 9 2.59 1.81 10.93
CA ALA A 9 1.38 1.51 10.17
C ALA A 9 0.84 2.74 9.42
N PRO A 10 0.72 3.95 10.02
CA PRO A 10 0.28 5.14 9.29
C PRO A 10 1.20 5.48 8.11
N LEU A 11 2.51 5.50 8.34
CA LEU A 11 3.52 5.78 7.31
C LEU A 11 3.53 4.70 6.21
N ARG A 12 3.19 3.45 6.56
CA ARG A 12 3.09 2.36 5.59
C ARG A 12 1.88 2.50 4.70
N ASN A 13 0.76 2.90 5.28
CA ASN A 13 -0.53 2.96 4.61
C ASN A 13 -0.71 4.20 3.74
N GLU A 14 -0.03 5.32 4.09
CA GLU A 14 -0.19 6.61 3.42
C GLU A 14 1.15 7.16 2.92
N SER A 15 1.26 7.30 1.61
CA SER A 15 2.46 7.90 0.98
C SER A 15 2.59 9.38 1.31
N LYS A 16 1.47 10.08 1.47
CA LYS A 16 1.43 11.48 1.86
C LYS A 16 2.15 11.72 3.19
N LEU A 17 1.86 10.90 4.20
CA LEU A 17 2.53 11.01 5.51
C LEU A 17 4.05 10.77 5.41
N ARG A 18 4.48 9.86 4.52
CA ARG A 18 5.91 9.68 4.26
C ARG A 18 6.52 10.92 3.62
N LYS A 19 5.83 11.55 2.66
CA LYS A 19 6.29 12.77 1.99
C LYS A 19 6.45 13.93 2.95
N GLU A 20 5.48 14.12 3.84
CA GLU A 20 5.49 15.16 4.87
C GLU A 20 6.72 15.09 5.79
N THR A 21 7.30 13.89 5.99
CA THR A 21 8.53 13.77 6.80
C THR A 21 9.74 14.49 6.19
N PHE A 22 9.75 14.68 4.87
CA PHE A 22 10.82 15.37 4.15
C PHE A 22 10.68 16.90 4.15
N GLU A 23 9.52 17.44 4.53
CA GLU A 23 9.26 18.89 4.51
C GLU A 23 10.11 19.65 5.55
N ASN A 24 10.50 18.96 6.63
CA ASN A 24 11.22 19.56 7.73
C ASN A 24 12.61 18.94 7.89
N GLY A 25 13.63 19.61 7.35
CA GLY A 25 15.02 19.30 7.62
C GLY A 25 15.69 18.30 6.67
N TRP A 26 15.07 17.96 5.53
CA TRP A 26 15.77 17.25 4.48
C TRP A 26 16.92 18.10 3.93
N PRO A 27 18.15 17.56 3.82
CA PRO A 27 19.31 18.36 3.41
C PRO A 27 19.16 18.90 1.99
N ALA A 28 19.37 20.22 1.83
CA ALA A 28 19.23 20.89 0.54
C ALA A 28 20.27 20.46 -0.49
N ASP A 29 21.44 20.01 -0.04
CA ASP A 29 22.51 19.45 -0.89
C ASP A 29 22.15 18.08 -1.49
N LYS A 30 21.06 17.46 -1.04
CA LYS A 30 20.51 16.19 -1.55
C LYS A 30 19.39 16.37 -2.55
N ASN A 31 19.16 17.58 -3.08
CA ASN A 31 18.10 17.88 -4.05
C ASN A 31 18.25 17.17 -5.40
N PHE A 32 19.36 16.51 -5.66
CA PHE A 32 19.56 15.64 -6.83
C PHE A 32 18.76 14.34 -6.74
N LEU A 33 18.24 13.99 -5.57
CA LEU A 33 17.36 12.83 -5.36
C LEU A 33 15.90 13.27 -5.22
N SER A 34 15.02 12.62 -5.95
CA SER A 34 13.60 12.91 -5.89
C SER A 34 12.97 12.36 -4.60
N ILE A 35 12.37 13.25 -3.80
CA ILE A 35 11.58 12.86 -2.62
C ILE A 35 10.46 11.89 -3.00
N ASP A 36 9.80 12.12 -4.13
CA ASP A 36 8.75 11.23 -4.61
C ASP A 36 9.28 9.81 -4.89
N THR A 37 10.53 9.69 -5.33
CA THR A 37 11.16 8.37 -5.52
C THR A 37 11.39 7.68 -4.18
N PHE A 38 11.90 8.37 -3.15
CA PHE A 38 12.01 7.82 -1.80
C PHE A 38 10.66 7.33 -1.27
N VAL A 39 9.65 8.18 -1.35
CA VAL A 39 8.28 7.89 -0.91
C VAL A 39 7.71 6.67 -1.63
N ASN A 40 7.92 6.59 -2.96
CA ASN A 40 7.45 5.47 -3.78
C ASN A 40 8.19 4.16 -3.47
N GLN A 41 9.44 4.24 -3.06
CA GLN A 41 10.24 3.10 -2.59
C GLN A 41 10.00 2.78 -1.09
N GLY A 42 8.99 3.40 -0.47
CA GLY A 42 8.57 3.10 0.89
C GLY A 42 9.44 3.72 1.97
N PHE A 43 10.26 4.72 1.62
CA PHE A 43 11.07 5.45 2.58
C PHE A 43 10.35 6.64 3.17
N TYR A 44 10.74 6.99 4.39
CA TYR A 44 10.43 8.23 5.07
C TYR A 44 11.72 8.79 5.69
N PHE A 45 11.78 10.09 5.87
CA PHE A 45 12.94 10.76 6.49
C PHE A 45 12.85 10.67 8.01
N LEU A 46 13.99 10.41 8.66
CA LEU A 46 14.05 10.26 10.12
C LEU A 46 14.02 11.60 10.88
N GLY A 47 14.00 12.73 10.15
CA GLY A 47 13.87 14.06 10.73
C GLY A 47 15.19 14.74 11.08
N VAL A 48 15.08 15.96 11.60
CA VAL A 48 16.19 16.83 11.95
C VAL A 48 17.21 16.13 12.85
N GLY A 49 18.50 16.33 12.57
CA GLY A 49 19.59 15.70 13.32
C GLY A 49 20.00 14.32 12.84
N ASN A 50 19.28 13.76 11.86
CA ASN A 50 19.59 12.46 11.27
C ASN A 50 20.32 12.56 9.91
N ALA A 51 20.90 13.72 9.57
CA ALA A 51 21.51 14.00 8.27
C ALA A 51 20.56 13.60 7.11
N ASP A 52 20.98 12.76 6.18
CA ASP A 52 20.18 12.26 5.05
C ASP A 52 19.61 10.85 5.28
N ARG A 53 19.39 10.46 6.56
CA ARG A 53 18.90 9.12 6.90
C ARG A 53 17.43 8.93 6.58
N VAL A 54 17.15 7.93 5.79
CA VAL A 54 15.79 7.49 5.47
C VAL A 54 15.58 6.06 5.91
N GLN A 55 14.35 5.73 6.35
CA GLN A 55 14.01 4.39 6.79
C GLN A 55 12.85 3.82 5.98
N CYS A 56 12.98 2.55 5.60
CA CYS A 56 11.91 1.86 4.89
C CYS A 56 10.82 1.37 5.86
N VAL A 57 9.55 1.70 5.57
CA VAL A 57 8.39 1.27 6.37
C VAL A 57 8.11 -0.24 6.30
N TYR A 58 8.68 -0.95 5.34
CA TYR A 58 8.43 -2.38 5.13
C TYR A 58 9.48 -3.28 5.78
N CYS A 59 10.74 -2.91 5.74
CA CYS A 59 11.84 -3.72 6.29
C CYS A 59 12.53 -3.05 7.49
N ALA A 60 12.18 -1.81 7.81
CA ALA A 60 12.84 -0.96 8.80
C ALA A 60 14.34 -0.70 8.53
N GLY A 61 14.84 -1.06 7.34
CA GLY A 61 16.19 -0.77 6.91
C GLY A 61 16.42 0.73 6.79
N VAL A 62 17.58 1.20 7.23
CA VAL A 62 17.99 2.61 7.15
C VAL A 62 19.09 2.76 6.14
N LEU A 63 18.95 3.74 5.24
CA LEU A 63 19.97 4.16 4.30
C LEU A 63 20.35 5.61 4.56
N SER A 64 21.59 5.96 4.25
CA SER A 64 22.17 7.30 4.42
C SER A 64 23.41 7.45 3.55
N GLN A 65 24.02 8.64 3.59
CA GLN A 65 25.22 8.97 2.81
C GLN A 65 24.95 8.92 1.31
N TRP A 66 23.84 9.53 0.92
CA TRP A 66 23.41 9.60 -0.47
C TRP A 66 24.34 10.48 -1.31
N GLU A 67 24.76 9.98 -2.47
CA GLU A 67 25.64 10.65 -3.41
C GLU A 67 24.95 10.90 -4.76
N ALA A 68 25.49 11.83 -5.52
CA ALA A 68 24.98 12.11 -6.85
C ALA A 68 25.23 10.90 -7.77
N GLY A 69 24.14 10.40 -8.37
CA GLY A 69 24.17 9.19 -9.19
C GLY A 69 23.63 7.94 -8.51
N ASP A 70 23.36 8.00 -7.21
CA ASP A 70 22.67 6.90 -6.51
C ASP A 70 21.28 6.67 -7.08
N ASP A 71 20.92 5.39 -7.21
CA ASP A 71 19.58 4.94 -7.53
C ASP A 71 18.96 4.30 -6.29
N ILE A 72 17.86 4.92 -5.81
CA ILE A 72 17.23 4.58 -4.53
C ILE A 72 16.76 3.12 -4.50
N GLU A 73 16.22 2.60 -5.61
CA GLU A 73 15.77 1.21 -5.69
C GLU A 73 16.97 0.25 -5.66
N THR A 74 18.02 0.59 -6.36
CA THR A 74 19.26 -0.21 -6.44
C THR A 74 19.92 -0.29 -5.06
N GLU A 75 20.08 0.84 -4.36
CA GLU A 75 20.65 0.87 -3.03
C GLU A 75 19.75 0.12 -2.01
N HIS A 76 18.44 0.26 -2.11
CA HIS A 76 17.52 -0.49 -1.26
C HIS A 76 17.64 -2.00 -1.50
N ARG A 77 17.68 -2.43 -2.75
CA ARG A 77 17.82 -3.84 -3.13
C ARG A 77 19.14 -4.42 -2.70
N ARG A 78 20.22 -3.65 -2.86
CA ARG A 78 21.59 -4.07 -2.52
C ARG A 78 21.75 -4.31 -1.03
N ASN A 79 21.26 -3.37 -0.21
CA ASN A 79 21.41 -3.41 1.24
C ASN A 79 20.34 -4.26 1.95
N PHE A 80 19.14 -4.33 1.38
CA PHE A 80 18.00 -5.05 1.98
C PHE A 80 17.27 -5.95 0.98
N PRO A 81 17.94 -6.96 0.40
CA PRO A 81 17.35 -7.83 -0.64
C PRO A 81 16.15 -8.62 -0.13
N GLN A 82 16.03 -8.78 1.20
CA GLN A 82 14.90 -9.47 1.84
C GLN A 82 13.70 -8.56 2.09
N CYS A 83 13.80 -7.27 1.77
CA CYS A 83 12.68 -6.35 1.92
C CYS A 83 11.44 -6.86 1.18
N PRO A 84 10.27 -6.91 1.83
CA PRO A 84 9.02 -7.32 1.17
C PRO A 84 8.70 -6.52 -0.09
N LEU A 85 9.09 -5.24 -0.12
CA LEU A 85 8.92 -4.38 -1.29
C LEU A 85 9.81 -4.82 -2.46
N MET A 86 11.03 -5.28 -2.16
CA MET A 86 11.99 -5.74 -3.18
C MET A 86 11.63 -7.13 -3.73
N LYS A 87 11.03 -7.97 -2.89
CA LYS A 87 10.62 -9.33 -3.29
C LYS A 87 9.38 -9.34 -4.18
N LYS A 88 8.54 -8.31 -4.09
CA LYS A 88 7.22 -8.31 -4.75
C LYS A 88 6.99 -6.99 -5.49
N LYS A 89 7.05 -7.05 -6.80
CA LYS A 89 6.54 -5.98 -7.65
C LYS A 89 5.04 -5.82 -7.38
N MET A 90 4.59 -4.64 -6.91
CA MET A 90 3.18 -4.40 -6.68
C MET A 90 2.37 -4.58 -7.96
N LYS A 91 1.33 -5.38 -7.90
CA LYS A 91 0.48 -5.67 -9.05
C LYS A 91 -0.38 -4.45 -9.43
N ASN A 92 -0.81 -3.70 -8.41
CA ASN A 92 -1.68 -2.54 -8.55
C ASN A 92 -1.13 -1.37 -7.73
N PRO A 93 -0.07 -0.68 -8.19
CA PRO A 93 0.60 0.38 -7.44
C PRO A 93 -0.29 1.60 -7.15
N SER A 94 -1.31 1.86 -7.99
CA SER A 94 -2.30 2.92 -7.77
C SER A 94 -3.10 2.76 -6.49
N TYR A 95 -3.25 1.53 -6.00
CA TYR A 95 -3.97 1.22 -4.76
C TYR A 95 -3.03 0.95 -3.58
N ARG A 96 -1.83 1.54 -3.59
CA ARG A 96 -0.85 1.40 -2.50
C ARG A 96 -1.40 1.97 -1.19
N ASP A 97 -1.98 3.15 -1.23
CA ASP A 97 -2.42 3.89 -0.07
C ASP A 97 -3.80 3.41 0.41
N PHE A 98 -3.97 3.39 1.73
CA PHE A 98 -5.21 2.98 2.37
C PHE A 98 -6.39 3.86 1.91
N SER A 99 -6.21 5.17 1.91
CA SER A 99 -7.23 6.14 1.50
C SER A 99 -7.72 5.88 0.07
N THR A 100 -6.80 5.60 -0.85
CA THR A 100 -7.14 5.27 -2.26
C THR A 100 -7.92 3.97 -2.34
N ARG A 101 -7.53 2.94 -1.57
CA ARG A 101 -8.28 1.68 -1.51
C ARG A 101 -9.67 1.90 -0.93
N LYS A 102 -9.79 2.63 0.18
CA LYS A 102 -11.07 2.96 0.82
C LYS A 102 -12.00 3.71 -0.14
N LEU A 103 -11.49 4.70 -0.85
CA LEU A 103 -12.26 5.45 -1.86
C LEU A 103 -12.79 4.56 -2.99
N SER A 104 -12.08 3.47 -3.33
CA SER A 104 -12.55 2.55 -4.37
C SER A 104 -13.86 1.85 -4.00
N PHE A 105 -14.20 1.76 -2.71
CA PHE A 105 -15.43 1.14 -2.22
C PHE A 105 -16.66 2.05 -2.30
N GLN A 106 -16.58 3.17 -3.03
CA GLN A 106 -17.79 3.95 -3.35
C GLN A 106 -18.77 3.07 -4.13
N GLY A 107 -19.99 2.96 -3.61
CA GLY A 107 -21.00 2.04 -4.15
C GLY A 107 -20.92 0.60 -3.65
N TRP A 108 -20.09 0.33 -2.62
CA TRP A 108 -20.10 -0.96 -1.93
C TRP A 108 -21.49 -1.24 -1.33
N PRO A 109 -22.07 -2.42 -1.54
CA PRO A 109 -23.40 -2.74 -1.05
C PRO A 109 -23.44 -2.70 0.49
N PRO A 110 -24.39 -1.93 1.10
CA PRO A 110 -24.46 -1.79 2.55
C PRO A 110 -24.87 -3.07 3.30
N GLN A 111 -25.41 -4.05 2.56
CA GLN A 111 -25.84 -5.33 3.12
C GLN A 111 -24.69 -6.33 3.37
N LYS A 112 -23.46 -5.96 2.97
CA LYS A 112 -22.28 -6.82 3.18
C LYS A 112 -21.77 -6.68 4.61
N THR A 113 -21.40 -7.81 5.20
CA THR A 113 -20.88 -7.90 6.57
C THR A 113 -19.51 -7.22 6.70
N GLN A 114 -18.70 -7.24 5.62
CA GLN A 114 -17.39 -6.63 5.59
C GLN A 114 -17.50 -5.14 5.28
N THR A 115 -16.86 -4.34 6.11
CA THR A 115 -16.82 -2.90 5.89
C THR A 115 -15.75 -2.51 4.87
N PRO A 116 -15.94 -1.38 4.14
CA PRO A 116 -14.90 -0.82 3.29
C PRO A 116 -13.57 -0.58 4.01
N ASP A 117 -13.62 -0.21 5.29
CA ASP A 117 -12.43 0.06 6.10
C ASP A 117 -11.65 -1.24 6.34
N ASP A 118 -12.30 -2.29 6.81
CA ASP A 118 -11.67 -3.59 7.06
C ASP A 118 -11.04 -4.17 5.80
N LEU A 119 -11.75 -4.07 4.67
CA LEU A 119 -11.26 -4.56 3.39
C LEU A 119 -10.07 -3.75 2.87
N ALA A 120 -10.14 -2.41 2.98
CA ALA A 120 -9.04 -1.55 2.59
C ALA A 120 -7.81 -1.73 3.49
N GLU A 121 -8.01 -1.94 4.80
CA GLU A 121 -6.94 -2.24 5.75
C GLU A 121 -6.27 -3.58 5.44
N ALA A 122 -7.05 -4.58 5.05
CA ALA A 122 -6.55 -5.88 4.57
C ALA A 122 -5.82 -5.80 3.21
N GLY A 123 -5.73 -4.60 2.59
CA GLY A 123 -5.05 -4.39 1.31
C GLY A 123 -5.91 -4.66 0.08
N LEU A 124 -7.23 -4.79 0.25
CA LEU A 124 -8.17 -4.99 -0.84
C LEU A 124 -8.65 -3.64 -1.41
N PHE A 125 -9.05 -3.64 -2.68
CA PHE A 125 -9.72 -2.53 -3.33
C PHE A 125 -10.86 -3.03 -4.20
N TYR A 126 -11.85 -2.19 -4.44
CA TYR A 126 -13.07 -2.52 -5.17
C TYR A 126 -13.02 -1.99 -6.60
N LEU A 127 -13.37 -2.84 -7.56
CA LEU A 127 -13.43 -2.50 -8.99
C LEU A 127 -14.86 -2.23 -9.50
N GLY A 128 -15.83 -2.16 -8.62
CA GLY A 128 -17.23 -2.02 -9.00
C GLY A 128 -17.90 -3.36 -9.37
N LYS A 129 -19.14 -3.30 -9.83
CA LYS A 129 -19.87 -4.46 -10.32
C LYS A 129 -19.35 -4.84 -11.70
N VAL A 130 -18.86 -6.05 -11.87
CA VAL A 130 -18.60 -6.60 -13.21
C VAL A 130 -19.92 -7.08 -13.77
N ILE A 131 -20.47 -6.35 -14.72
CA ILE A 131 -21.63 -6.81 -15.51
C ILE A 131 -21.07 -7.77 -16.57
N SER A 132 -21.16 -9.06 -16.30
CA SER A 132 -20.92 -10.07 -17.33
C SER A 132 -22.18 -10.20 -18.19
N SER A 133 -22.10 -9.74 -19.41
CA SER A 133 -23.22 -9.65 -20.36
C SER A 133 -23.54 -10.97 -21.08
N SER A 134 -23.42 -12.14 -20.47
CA SER A 134 -23.80 -13.35 -21.21
C SER A 134 -24.39 -14.52 -20.42
N PHE A 135 -24.56 -14.47 -19.14
CA PHE A 135 -25.38 -15.47 -18.43
C PHE A 135 -25.86 -14.96 -17.07
N GLY A 136 -27.18 -14.90 -16.89
CA GLY A 136 -27.96 -14.83 -15.66
C GLY A 136 -27.31 -14.16 -14.44
N LEU A 137 -27.78 -12.96 -14.15
CA LEU A 137 -27.65 -12.17 -12.92
C LEU A 137 -27.11 -12.93 -11.70
N LYS A 138 -25.79 -12.89 -11.51
CA LYS A 138 -25.18 -13.04 -10.19
C LYS A 138 -24.35 -11.79 -9.96
N ASP A 139 -24.67 -11.03 -8.93
CA ASP A 139 -23.89 -9.87 -8.50
C ASP A 139 -22.48 -10.33 -8.09
N HIS A 140 -21.55 -10.31 -9.03
CA HIS A 140 -20.15 -10.58 -8.76
C HIS A 140 -19.47 -9.31 -8.30
N VAL A 141 -19.07 -9.29 -7.05
CA VAL A 141 -18.23 -8.23 -6.49
C VAL A 141 -16.78 -8.67 -6.65
N SER A 142 -16.04 -7.97 -7.49
CA SER A 142 -14.61 -8.22 -7.66
C SER A 142 -13.78 -7.27 -6.81
N TYR A 143 -12.92 -7.82 -5.96
CA TYR A 143 -11.88 -7.07 -5.27
C TYR A 143 -10.53 -7.73 -5.52
N HIS A 144 -9.50 -6.92 -5.54
CA HIS A 144 -8.14 -7.36 -5.84
C HIS A 144 -7.18 -6.89 -4.74
N TYR A 145 -6.13 -7.68 -4.52
CA TYR A 145 -5.03 -7.28 -3.65
C TYR A 145 -4.08 -6.33 -4.36
N CYS A 146 -3.61 -5.30 -3.66
CA CYS A 146 -2.56 -4.43 -4.16
C CYS A 146 -1.16 -5.09 -4.16
N HIS A 147 -0.98 -6.18 -3.41
CA HIS A 147 0.25 -6.95 -3.32
C HIS A 147 0.18 -8.31 -4.03
N HIS A 148 1.32 -8.81 -4.51
CA HIS A 148 1.43 -10.12 -5.14
C HIS A 148 1.13 -11.25 -4.16
N SER A 149 0.37 -12.20 -4.65
CA SER A 149 0.10 -13.54 -4.16
C SER A 149 -1.13 -13.69 -3.25
N CYS A 150 -2.27 -13.41 -3.82
CA CYS A 150 -3.43 -14.30 -3.77
C CYS A 150 -4.45 -13.80 -4.81
N LEU A 151 -4.56 -14.50 -5.91
CA LEU A 151 -5.79 -14.51 -6.69
C LEU A 151 -6.85 -15.23 -5.84
N LEU A 152 -7.30 -14.58 -4.78
CA LEU A 152 -8.53 -14.94 -4.14
C LEU A 152 -9.61 -14.07 -4.77
N THR A 153 -10.11 -14.52 -5.90
CA THR A 153 -11.42 -14.08 -6.39
C THR A 153 -12.42 -14.68 -5.40
N PHE A 154 -12.74 -13.95 -4.35
CA PHE A 154 -13.88 -14.33 -3.52
C PHE A 154 -15.14 -14.00 -4.29
N ILE A 155 -15.69 -15.00 -4.95
CA ILE A 155 -17.05 -14.97 -5.48
C ILE A 155 -17.95 -15.09 -4.25
N VAL A 156 -18.40 -13.96 -3.71
CA VAL A 156 -19.47 -13.98 -2.72
C VAL A 156 -20.77 -14.18 -3.47
N SER A 157 -21.16 -15.44 -3.63
CA SER A 157 -22.50 -15.79 -4.07
C SER A 157 -23.51 -15.33 -3.02
N THR A 158 -24.30 -14.31 -3.34
CA THR A 158 -25.48 -13.95 -2.57
C THR A 158 -26.65 -14.82 -3.03
N SER A 159 -26.64 -16.07 -2.62
CA SER A 159 -27.88 -16.85 -2.62
C SER A 159 -28.50 -16.75 -1.24
N PRO A 160 -29.72 -16.26 -1.06
CA PRO A 160 -30.46 -16.51 0.15
C PRO A 160 -30.68 -18.02 0.22
N LEU A 161 -30.29 -18.64 1.33
CA LEU A 161 -30.68 -19.98 1.66
C LEU A 161 -32.24 -20.00 1.61
N ARG A 162 -32.80 -20.64 0.60
CA ARG A 162 -34.17 -21.08 0.67
C ARG A 162 -34.19 -22.13 1.76
N GLN A 163 -34.83 -21.81 2.88
CA GLN A 163 -35.34 -22.82 3.77
C GLN A 163 -36.33 -23.67 2.94
N LEU A 164 -36.01 -24.93 2.80
CA LEU A 164 -36.97 -25.95 2.36
C LEU A 164 -37.72 -26.35 3.62
N ASP A 165 -39.02 -26.05 3.62
CA ASP A 165 -39.99 -26.69 4.49
C ASP A 165 -40.15 -28.17 4.10
#